data_89a94d902b06ef64542210bf77cd6251
#
_entry.id   89a94d902b06ef64542210bf77cd6251
#
_cell.length_a   1.000
_cell.length_b   1.000
_cell.length_c   1.000
_cell.angle_alpha   90.00
_cell.angle_beta   90.00
_cell.angle_gamma   90.00
#
_symmetry.space_group_name_H-M   'P 1'
#
loop_
_entity.id
_entity.type
_entity.pdbx_description
1 polymer ?
#
loop_
_entity_poly.entity_id
_entity_poly.type
_entity_poly.pdbx_seq_one_letter_code
_entity_poly.pdbx_strand_id
1 'polypeptide(L)'
;MNLTIFKEFLGLINRVYQLDDDILTAAEAMYQAVYQEDVKRFEQLLGDDVDTSDITQKPFCLFLIFEKLFPCYLDDWKFYCEDLSQYISQYTQAPFVITDEEYAGEMDNIIDKLEKQTPFSLLHIWSGGDDVHFYLIHKTDKPKLLKLTQELDIWVE
;
A
#
# COMPACT_ATOMS: atom_id res chain seq x y z
N MET A 1 -3.56 19.73 3.02
CA MET A 1 -3.69 18.59 3.96
C MET A 1 -5.15 18.20 4.10
N ASN A 2 -5.48 16.94 3.85
CA ASN A 2 -6.85 16.45 4.03
C ASN A 2 -6.83 15.18 4.92
N LEU A 3 -6.71 15.41 6.22
CA LEU A 3 -6.60 14.32 7.21
C LEU A 3 -7.85 13.41 7.21
N THR A 4 -9.03 13.95 6.93
CA THR A 4 -10.26 13.16 6.86
C THR A 4 -10.21 12.14 5.74
N ILE A 5 -9.77 12.54 4.55
CA ILE A 5 -9.59 11.64 3.40
C ILE A 5 -8.50 10.60 3.69
N PHE A 6 -7.40 11.01 4.33
CA PHE A 6 -6.33 10.09 4.70
C PHE A 6 -6.81 9.01 5.69
N LYS A 7 -7.59 9.41 6.72
CA LYS A 7 -8.21 8.47 7.66
C LYS A 7 -9.15 7.49 6.97
N GLU A 8 -9.93 7.97 6.02
CA GLU A 8 -10.84 7.12 5.25
C GLU A 8 -10.06 6.10 4.41
N PHE A 9 -8.97 6.53 3.76
CA PHE A 9 -8.10 5.66 3.00
C PHE A 9 -7.46 4.58 3.89
N LEU A 10 -6.89 4.97 5.04
CA LEU A 10 -6.33 4.03 6.02
C LEU A 10 -7.37 3.01 6.50
N GLY A 11 -8.57 3.49 6.82
CA GLY A 11 -9.66 2.63 7.29
C GLY A 11 -10.06 1.57 6.27
N LEU A 12 -10.09 1.91 4.97
CA LEU A 12 -10.41 0.95 3.90
C LEU A 12 -9.32 -0.10 3.72
N ILE A 13 -8.04 0.28 3.71
CA ILE A 13 -6.93 -0.68 3.64
C ILE A 13 -6.92 -1.56 4.90
N ASN A 14 -7.13 -0.98 6.08
CA ASN A 14 -7.09 -1.71 7.34
C ASN A 14 -8.21 -2.73 7.52
N ARG A 15 -9.24 -2.71 6.69
CA ARG A 15 -10.28 -3.77 6.69
C ARG A 15 -9.70 -5.16 6.41
N VAL A 16 -8.59 -5.24 5.69
CA VAL A 16 -7.90 -6.50 5.41
C VAL A 16 -6.93 -6.87 6.52
N TYR A 17 -6.11 -5.90 6.98
CA TYR A 17 -4.98 -6.18 7.86
C TYR A 17 -5.35 -6.17 9.34
N GLN A 18 -6.41 -5.44 9.71
CA GLN A 18 -6.90 -5.33 11.09
C GLN A 18 -5.80 -4.90 12.09
N LEU A 19 -5.00 -3.91 11.67
CA LEU A 19 -3.97 -3.33 12.51
C LEU A 19 -4.58 -2.57 13.68
N ASP A 20 -3.84 -2.50 14.78
CA ASP A 20 -4.24 -1.80 15.98
C ASP A 20 -4.39 -0.28 15.77
N ASP A 21 -5.25 0.35 16.56
CA ASP A 21 -5.51 1.80 16.50
C ASP A 21 -4.24 2.64 16.71
N ASP A 22 -3.28 2.15 17.48
CA ASP A 22 -1.99 2.82 17.69
C ASP A 22 -1.20 2.97 16.39
N ILE A 23 -1.25 1.97 15.50
CA ILE A 23 -0.59 2.00 14.19
C ILE A 23 -1.27 3.03 13.28
N LEU A 24 -2.60 3.06 13.27
CA LEU A 24 -3.36 4.03 12.50
C LEU A 24 -3.11 5.46 13.01
N THR A 25 -3.03 5.64 14.34
CA THR A 25 -2.68 6.92 14.98
C THR A 25 -1.26 7.36 14.60
N ALA A 26 -0.31 6.44 14.55
CA ALA A 26 1.05 6.72 14.09
C ALA A 26 1.08 7.16 12.62
N ALA A 27 0.31 6.50 11.74
CA ALA A 27 0.18 6.90 10.34
C ALA A 27 -0.36 8.32 10.19
N GLU A 28 -1.39 8.67 10.97
CA GLU A 28 -1.96 10.03 10.99
C GLU A 28 -0.94 11.09 11.45
N ALA A 29 -0.16 10.76 12.48
CA ALA A 29 0.88 11.67 12.98
C ALA A 29 1.99 11.89 11.95
N MET A 30 2.42 10.83 11.24
CA MET A 30 3.37 10.93 10.14
C MET A 30 2.82 11.77 8.99
N TYR A 31 1.57 11.52 8.58
CA TYR A 31 0.91 12.31 7.56
C TYR A 31 0.87 13.81 7.90
N GLN A 32 0.55 14.15 9.15
CA GLN A 32 0.56 15.53 9.62
C GLN A 32 1.97 16.14 9.54
N ALA A 33 3.01 15.40 9.98
CA ALA A 33 4.39 15.86 9.93
C ALA A 33 4.84 16.18 8.49
N VAL A 34 4.49 15.31 7.52
CA VAL A 34 4.76 15.52 6.08
C VAL A 34 4.14 16.82 5.58
N TYR A 35 2.86 17.05 5.88
CA TYR A 35 2.16 18.25 5.40
C TYR A 35 2.52 19.54 6.14
N GLN A 36 3.09 19.43 7.35
CA GLN A 36 3.67 20.53 8.11
C GLN A 36 5.15 20.77 7.76
N GLU A 37 5.73 19.93 6.91
CA GLU A 37 7.15 19.93 6.52
C GLU A 37 8.06 19.83 7.76
N ASP A 38 7.59 19.12 8.81
CA ASP A 38 8.35 18.87 10.02
C ASP A 38 9.21 17.59 9.85
N VAL A 39 10.35 17.77 9.18
CA VAL A 39 11.31 16.69 8.87
C VAL A 39 11.69 15.91 10.13
N LYS A 40 12.07 16.61 11.20
CA LYS A 40 12.54 15.96 12.43
C LYS A 40 11.46 15.08 13.06
N ARG A 41 10.22 15.56 13.08
CA ARG A 41 9.11 14.80 13.61
C ARG A 41 8.81 13.59 12.72
N PHE A 42 8.87 13.76 11.41
CA PHE A 42 8.64 12.67 10.46
C PHE A 42 9.71 11.58 10.61
N GLU A 43 11.00 11.95 10.67
CA GLU A 43 12.12 11.02 10.92
C GLU A 43 11.95 10.26 12.24
N GLN A 44 11.59 10.95 13.32
CA GLN A 44 11.37 10.32 14.62
C GLN A 44 10.23 9.31 14.60
N LEU A 45 9.14 9.59 13.88
CA LEU A 45 8.00 8.70 13.77
C LEU A 45 8.27 7.53 12.81
N LEU A 46 8.95 7.78 11.71
CA LEU A 46 9.32 6.77 10.73
C LEU A 46 10.39 5.81 11.28
N GLY A 47 11.31 6.32 12.09
CA GLY A 47 12.43 5.57 12.65
C GLY A 47 13.62 5.40 11.69
N ASP A 48 13.60 6.09 10.57
CA ASP A 48 14.63 6.07 9.54
C ASP A 48 14.99 7.51 9.15
N ASP A 49 16.23 7.74 8.71
CA ASP A 49 16.68 9.04 8.22
C ASP A 49 15.96 9.38 6.90
N VAL A 50 15.45 10.60 6.81
CA VAL A 50 14.79 11.13 5.62
C VAL A 50 15.55 12.37 5.17
N ASP A 51 15.89 12.45 3.88
CA ASP A 51 16.49 13.65 3.34
C ASP A 51 15.48 14.81 3.38
N THR A 52 15.97 16.02 3.71
CA THR A 52 15.13 17.22 3.69
C THR A 52 14.51 17.50 2.34
N SER A 53 15.11 17.02 1.24
CA SER A 53 14.53 17.08 -0.10
C SER A 53 13.34 16.15 -0.27
N ASP A 54 13.29 15.02 0.45
CA ASP A 54 12.23 14.02 0.31
C ASP A 54 10.91 14.49 0.89
N ILE A 55 10.91 15.27 1.98
CA ILE A 55 9.66 15.74 2.60
C ILE A 55 8.87 16.69 1.67
N THR A 56 9.53 17.28 0.68
CA THR A 56 8.87 18.08 -0.35
C THR A 56 8.17 17.20 -1.39
N GLN A 57 8.58 15.93 -1.53
CA GLN A 57 7.97 14.92 -2.38
C GLN A 57 6.91 14.16 -1.59
N LYS A 58 5.77 14.80 -1.35
CA LYS A 58 4.69 14.25 -0.53
C LYS A 58 4.22 12.86 -0.95
N PRO A 59 4.07 12.53 -2.24
CA PRO A 59 3.73 11.17 -2.66
C PRO A 59 4.73 10.12 -2.18
N PHE A 60 6.03 10.41 -2.25
CA PHE A 60 7.06 9.51 -1.75
C PHE A 60 7.01 9.36 -0.22
N CYS A 61 6.80 10.44 0.52
CA CYS A 61 6.61 10.35 1.97
C CYS A 61 5.39 9.53 2.36
N LEU A 62 4.28 9.65 1.60
CA LEU A 62 3.09 8.82 1.83
C LEU A 62 3.38 7.34 1.57
N PHE A 63 4.11 7.04 0.49
CA PHE A 63 4.59 5.70 0.21
C PHE A 63 5.39 5.13 1.41
N LEU A 64 6.36 5.87 1.98
CA LEU A 64 7.14 5.44 3.14
C LEU A 64 6.27 5.14 4.38
N ILE A 65 5.20 5.90 4.59
CA ILE A 65 4.24 5.64 5.69
C ILE A 65 3.58 4.28 5.49
N PHE A 66 3.12 3.98 4.27
CA PHE A 66 2.45 2.71 3.98
C PHE A 66 3.40 1.54 4.06
N GLU A 67 4.59 1.64 3.47
CA GLU A 67 5.63 0.62 3.53
C GLU A 67 6.00 0.27 4.98
N LYS A 68 6.14 1.29 5.83
CA LYS A 68 6.52 1.11 7.24
C LYS A 68 5.46 0.43 8.08
N LEU A 69 4.20 0.76 7.85
CA LEU A 69 3.12 0.41 8.78
C LEU A 69 2.22 -0.72 8.32
N PHE A 70 2.09 -0.92 7.01
CA PHE A 70 1.20 -1.95 6.48
C PHE A 70 1.99 -3.15 5.95
N PRO A 71 1.52 -4.38 6.21
CA PRO A 71 2.15 -5.58 5.67
C PRO A 71 1.89 -5.67 4.17
N CYS A 72 2.74 -5.07 3.35
CA CYS A 72 2.69 -5.18 1.90
C CYS A 72 3.53 -6.35 1.39
N TYR A 73 3.21 -6.83 0.19
CA TYR A 73 4.15 -7.63 -0.57
C TYR A 73 5.15 -6.70 -1.23
N LEU A 74 6.42 -6.85 -0.87
CA LEU A 74 7.54 -6.06 -1.37
C LEU A 74 8.52 -6.97 -2.09
N ASP A 75 8.86 -6.66 -3.34
CA ASP A 75 9.87 -7.34 -4.11
C ASP A 75 10.42 -6.43 -5.23
N ASP A 76 11.45 -6.92 -5.94
CA ASP A 76 11.88 -6.35 -7.22
C ASP A 76 10.75 -6.52 -8.27
N TRP A 77 10.78 -5.73 -9.33
CA TRP A 77 9.85 -5.83 -10.47
C TRP A 77 9.77 -7.25 -11.08
N LYS A 78 10.79 -8.08 -10.86
CA LYS A 78 10.84 -9.51 -11.25
C LYS A 78 10.42 -10.44 -10.12
N PHE A 79 9.37 -10.09 -9.39
CA PHE A 79 8.88 -10.90 -8.29
C PHE A 79 8.52 -12.34 -8.72
N TYR A 80 8.50 -13.25 -7.72
CA TYR A 80 8.11 -14.63 -7.91
C TYR A 80 6.61 -14.83 -7.64
N CYS A 81 5.91 -15.46 -8.59
CA CYS A 81 4.47 -15.76 -8.44
C CYS A 81 4.17 -16.61 -7.20
N GLU A 82 5.10 -17.49 -6.80
CA GLU A 82 4.96 -18.30 -5.60
C GLU A 82 4.91 -17.44 -4.33
N ASP A 83 5.82 -16.49 -4.18
CA ASP A 83 5.91 -15.63 -3.00
C ASP A 83 4.69 -14.71 -2.90
N LEU A 84 4.24 -14.13 -4.01
CA LEU A 84 3.01 -13.36 -4.06
C LEU A 84 1.78 -14.22 -3.73
N SER A 85 1.74 -15.47 -4.22
CA SER A 85 0.68 -16.44 -3.90
C SER A 85 0.62 -16.74 -2.40
N GLN A 86 1.77 -16.91 -1.76
CA GLN A 86 1.87 -17.13 -0.31
C GLN A 86 1.36 -15.92 0.48
N TYR A 87 1.79 -14.71 0.10
CA TYR A 87 1.31 -13.47 0.71
C TYR A 87 -0.21 -13.35 0.61
N ILE A 88 -0.79 -13.54 -0.58
CA ILE A 88 -2.24 -13.47 -0.78
C ILE A 88 -2.96 -14.52 0.07
N SER A 89 -2.47 -15.76 0.06
CA SER A 89 -3.06 -16.87 0.83
C SER A 89 -3.07 -16.59 2.34
N GLN A 90 -2.01 -15.96 2.85
CA GLN A 90 -1.90 -15.60 4.26
C GLN A 90 -3.02 -14.66 4.70
N TYR A 91 -3.32 -13.61 3.92
CA TYR A 91 -4.28 -12.59 4.31
C TYR A 91 -5.73 -12.90 3.88
N THR A 92 -5.91 -13.72 2.86
CA THR A 92 -7.26 -14.18 2.43
C THR A 92 -7.76 -15.35 3.27
N GLN A 93 -6.87 -16.00 4.05
CA GLN A 93 -7.15 -17.24 4.78
C GLN A 93 -7.69 -18.37 3.87
N ALA A 94 -7.38 -18.31 2.59
CA ALA A 94 -7.75 -19.29 1.60
C ALA A 94 -6.57 -19.54 0.64
N PRO A 95 -6.37 -20.78 0.19
CA PRO A 95 -5.31 -21.08 -0.77
C PRO A 95 -5.52 -20.26 -2.05
N PHE A 96 -4.50 -19.50 -2.42
CA PHE A 96 -4.42 -18.83 -3.70
C PHE A 96 -3.10 -19.20 -4.36
N VAL A 97 -3.13 -19.58 -5.63
CA VAL A 97 -1.95 -19.92 -6.40
C VAL A 97 -2.07 -19.29 -7.77
N ILE A 98 -1.00 -18.64 -8.21
CA ILE A 98 -0.82 -18.22 -9.59
C ILE A 98 0.52 -18.75 -10.10
N THR A 99 0.54 -19.28 -11.31
CA THR A 99 1.77 -19.77 -11.96
C THR A 99 2.35 -18.71 -12.87
N ASP A 100 3.62 -18.86 -13.24
CA ASP A 100 4.27 -17.95 -14.19
C ASP A 100 3.58 -17.99 -15.57
N GLU A 101 3.01 -19.13 -15.96
CA GLU A 101 2.23 -19.27 -17.20
C GLU A 101 0.92 -18.47 -17.14
N GLU A 102 0.23 -18.49 -16.00
CA GLU A 102 -0.99 -17.71 -15.79
C GLU A 102 -0.70 -16.21 -15.68
N TYR A 103 0.40 -15.85 -15.03
CA TYR A 103 0.85 -14.47 -14.94
C TYR A 103 1.22 -13.90 -16.31
N ALA A 104 2.02 -14.64 -17.09
CA ALA A 104 2.44 -14.29 -18.46
C ALA A 104 3.05 -12.87 -18.60
N GLY A 105 3.60 -12.33 -17.52
CA GLY A 105 4.16 -10.97 -17.47
C GLY A 105 3.13 -9.85 -17.32
N GLU A 106 1.86 -10.17 -17.05
CA GLU A 106 0.77 -9.19 -16.97
C GLU A 106 0.08 -9.23 -15.60
N MET A 107 0.18 -8.14 -14.83
CA MET A 107 -0.46 -8.03 -13.51
C MET A 107 -1.97 -8.19 -13.55
N ASP A 108 -2.62 -7.76 -14.63
CA ASP A 108 -4.06 -7.90 -14.79
C ASP A 108 -4.51 -9.38 -14.72
N ASN A 109 -3.67 -10.32 -15.15
CA ASN A 109 -3.98 -11.74 -15.05
C ASN A 109 -4.04 -12.22 -13.60
N ILE A 110 -3.16 -11.69 -12.73
CA ILE A 110 -3.17 -11.99 -11.29
C ILE A 110 -4.41 -11.37 -10.64
N ILE A 111 -4.65 -10.09 -10.91
CA ILE A 111 -5.78 -9.34 -10.35
C ILE A 111 -7.10 -9.98 -10.77
N ASP A 112 -7.26 -10.29 -12.05
CA ASP A 112 -8.44 -10.95 -12.59
C ASP A 112 -8.72 -12.30 -11.93
N LYS A 113 -7.67 -13.12 -11.75
CA LYS A 113 -7.80 -14.41 -11.07
C LYS A 113 -8.20 -14.24 -9.61
N LEU A 114 -7.53 -13.31 -8.90
CA LEU A 114 -7.80 -13.01 -7.50
C LEU A 114 -9.26 -12.54 -7.32
N GLU A 115 -9.70 -11.59 -8.14
CA GLU A 115 -11.05 -11.03 -8.06
C GLU A 115 -12.16 -12.02 -8.45
N LYS A 116 -11.85 -13.02 -9.30
CA LYS A 116 -12.78 -14.10 -9.63
C LYS A 116 -12.91 -15.12 -8.51
N GLN A 117 -11.84 -15.43 -7.82
CA GLN A 117 -11.79 -16.50 -6.82
C GLN A 117 -12.05 -16.01 -5.39
N THR A 118 -11.87 -14.72 -5.13
CA THR A 118 -11.92 -14.14 -3.76
C THR A 118 -12.66 -12.81 -3.74
N PRO A 119 -13.02 -12.28 -2.55
CA PRO A 119 -13.53 -10.93 -2.40
C PRO A 119 -12.43 -9.85 -2.42
N PHE A 120 -11.20 -10.20 -2.76
CA PHE A 120 -10.04 -9.30 -2.69
C PHE A 120 -9.54 -8.88 -4.07
N SER A 121 -8.72 -7.82 -4.06
CA SER A 121 -7.94 -7.31 -5.19
C SER A 121 -6.58 -6.83 -4.69
N LEU A 122 -5.70 -6.41 -5.58
CA LEU A 122 -4.43 -5.78 -5.26
C LEU A 122 -4.45 -4.29 -5.61
N LEU A 123 -3.78 -3.51 -4.77
CA LEU A 123 -3.46 -2.11 -5.00
C LEU A 123 -1.94 -1.97 -5.00
N HIS A 124 -1.37 -1.51 -6.11
CA HIS A 124 0.04 -1.20 -6.22
C HIS A 124 0.26 0.28 -5.85
N ILE A 125 0.93 0.54 -4.73
CA ILE A 125 1.39 1.89 -4.37
C ILE A 125 2.85 1.99 -4.82
N TRP A 126 3.11 2.88 -5.75
CA TRP A 126 4.40 3.00 -6.41
C TRP A 126 5.37 3.87 -5.61
N SER A 127 6.62 3.42 -5.48
CA SER A 127 7.72 4.14 -4.82
C SER A 127 8.36 5.21 -5.72
N GLY A 128 8.16 5.10 -7.03
CA GLY A 128 8.93 5.84 -8.04
C GLY A 128 10.15 5.08 -8.56
N GLY A 129 10.40 3.86 -8.05
CA GLY A 129 11.50 2.96 -8.44
C GLY A 129 11.05 1.74 -9.22
N ASP A 130 11.92 0.72 -9.25
CA ASP A 130 11.72 -0.54 -9.98
C ASP A 130 11.17 -1.67 -9.06
N ASP A 131 10.79 -1.35 -7.84
CA ASP A 131 10.22 -2.24 -6.86
C ASP A 131 8.68 -2.28 -6.94
N VAL A 132 8.10 -3.38 -6.48
CA VAL A 132 6.65 -3.54 -6.41
C VAL A 132 6.18 -3.59 -4.96
N HIS A 133 5.13 -2.85 -4.65
CA HIS A 133 4.50 -2.82 -3.34
C HIS A 133 3.01 -3.07 -3.50
N PHE A 134 2.61 -4.33 -3.29
CA PHE A 134 1.21 -4.73 -3.41
C PHE A 134 0.55 -4.79 -2.05
N TYR A 135 -0.59 -4.12 -1.95
CA TYR A 135 -1.48 -4.15 -0.79
C TYR A 135 -2.73 -4.92 -1.16
N LEU A 136 -3.09 -5.90 -0.33
CA LEU A 136 -4.34 -6.61 -0.49
C LEU A 136 -5.48 -5.71 -0.01
N ILE A 137 -6.53 -5.60 -0.82
CA ILE A 137 -7.70 -4.76 -0.54
C ILE A 137 -8.98 -5.55 -0.83
N HIS A 138 -10.10 -5.13 -0.23
CA HIS A 138 -11.40 -5.64 -0.69
C HIS A 138 -11.71 -5.10 -2.08
N LYS A 139 -12.06 -5.97 -3.03
CA LYS A 139 -12.36 -5.56 -4.42
C LYS A 139 -13.52 -4.55 -4.51
N THR A 140 -14.47 -4.61 -3.58
CA THR A 140 -15.58 -3.64 -3.50
C THR A 140 -15.12 -2.24 -3.11
N ASP A 141 -13.97 -2.12 -2.43
CA ASP A 141 -13.42 -0.84 -2.00
C ASP A 141 -12.48 -0.21 -3.03
N LYS A 142 -12.02 -1.00 -4.02
CA LYS A 142 -11.05 -0.58 -5.04
C LYS A 142 -11.44 0.73 -5.76
N PRO A 143 -12.67 0.91 -6.29
CA PRO A 143 -13.03 2.15 -6.96
C PRO A 143 -12.93 3.39 -6.05
N LYS A 144 -13.29 3.21 -4.77
CA LYS A 144 -13.20 4.27 -3.78
C LYS A 144 -11.76 4.57 -3.40
N LEU A 145 -10.95 3.53 -3.18
CA LEU A 145 -9.52 3.67 -2.90
C LEU A 145 -8.80 4.41 -4.04
N LEU A 146 -9.02 4.03 -5.29
CA LEU A 146 -8.44 4.71 -6.46
C LEU A 146 -8.83 6.20 -6.53
N LYS A 147 -10.06 6.56 -6.14
CA LYS A 147 -10.45 7.97 -6.04
C LYS A 147 -9.69 8.69 -4.92
N LEU A 148 -9.58 8.06 -3.74
CA LEU A 148 -8.87 8.65 -2.60
C LEU A 148 -7.37 8.79 -2.87
N THR A 149 -6.73 7.88 -3.63
CA THR A 149 -5.32 8.02 -4.01
C THR A 149 -5.11 9.27 -4.87
N GLN A 150 -6.04 9.58 -5.79
CA GLN A 150 -5.97 10.80 -6.59
C GLN A 150 -6.11 12.07 -5.72
N GLU A 151 -7.02 12.05 -4.72
CA GLU A 151 -7.23 13.18 -3.82
C GLU A 151 -6.07 13.39 -2.83
N LEU A 152 -5.33 12.33 -2.52
CA LEU A 152 -4.17 12.34 -1.62
C LEU A 152 -2.84 12.49 -2.36
N ASP A 153 -2.84 12.48 -3.69
CA ASP A 153 -1.63 12.45 -4.53
C ASP A 153 -0.74 11.24 -4.22
N ILE A 154 -1.35 10.08 -3.99
CA ILE A 154 -0.65 8.81 -3.83
C ILE A 154 -0.43 8.20 -5.21
N TRP A 155 0.81 7.83 -5.51
CA TRP A 155 1.13 7.19 -6.78
C TRP A 155 0.67 5.74 -6.78
N VAL A 156 -0.14 5.37 -7.76
CA VAL A 156 -0.63 4.01 -7.99
C VAL A 156 -0.44 3.63 -9.45
N GLU A 157 -0.13 2.36 -9.69
CA GLU A 157 -0.10 1.72 -11.01
C GLU A 157 -1.24 0.72 -11.17
#